data_14f7ab6fb6b498c37085f3a6b6763e86
#
_entry.id   14f7ab6fb6b498c37085f3a6b6763e86
#
_cell.length_a   1.000
_cell.length_b   1.000
_cell.length_c   1.000
_cell.angle_alpha   90.00
_cell.angle_beta   90.00
_cell.angle_gamma   90.00
#
_symmetry.space_group_name_H-M   'P 1'
#
loop_
_entity.id
_entity.type
_entity.pdbx_description
1 polymer ?
#
loop_
_entity_poly.entity_id
_entity_poly.type
_entity_poly.pdbx_seq_one_letter_code
_entity_poly.pdbx_strand_id
1 'polypeptide(L)'
;LLNKKLGLGASFENLGFATNMYTNRKETIPSLVRFGVYYDLKYIPSILNISYIYNYKNTFSDYLIFGSEFKLDNNIYIRLAVNSLRKDLLIQDFSSDIISGLSGGIGLKNFDRYYDIGFRNLGPAGLILGFSISKFFN
;
A
#
# COMPACT_ATOMS: atom_id res chain seq x y z
N LEU A 1 15.71 -21.12 -3.41
CA LEU A 1 14.85 -22.05 -2.67
C LEU A 1 14.44 -21.43 -1.34
N LEU A 2 13.75 -20.28 -1.41
CA LEU A 2 13.11 -19.68 -0.25
C LEU A 2 11.92 -20.56 0.12
N ASN A 3 11.85 -20.95 1.39
CA ASN A 3 10.68 -21.61 1.96
C ASN A 3 9.42 -20.83 1.54
N LYS A 4 8.30 -21.50 1.25
CA LYS A 4 7.02 -20.87 0.84
C LYS A 4 6.50 -19.74 1.77
N LYS A 5 7.22 -19.47 2.85
CA LYS A 5 6.91 -18.48 3.88
C LYS A 5 7.47 -17.08 3.64
N LEU A 6 8.46 -16.95 2.78
CA LEU A 6 9.12 -15.68 2.46
C LEU A 6 8.98 -15.40 0.98
N GLY A 7 8.51 -14.22 0.64
CA GLY A 7 8.47 -13.74 -0.74
C GLY A 7 9.08 -12.36 -0.87
N LEU A 8 9.65 -12.12 -2.04
CA LEU A 8 10.25 -10.85 -2.44
C LEU A 8 9.54 -10.36 -3.68
N GLY A 9 9.36 -9.05 -3.79
CA GLY A 9 8.76 -8.42 -4.95
C GLY A 9 9.42 -7.09 -5.27
N ALA A 10 9.41 -6.73 -6.54
CA ALA A 10 9.78 -5.41 -7.00
C ALA A 10 8.81 -4.95 -8.09
N SER A 11 8.49 -3.67 -8.10
CA SER A 11 7.66 -3.06 -9.15
C SER A 11 8.16 -1.68 -9.51
N PHE A 12 7.90 -1.29 -10.75
CA PHE A 12 8.08 0.06 -11.25
C PHE A 12 6.71 0.64 -11.54
N GLU A 13 6.45 1.84 -11.05
CA GLU A 13 5.16 2.51 -11.16
C GLU A 13 5.35 3.88 -11.81
N ASN A 14 4.35 4.31 -12.61
CA ASN A 14 4.32 5.62 -13.26
C ASN A 14 5.53 5.90 -14.18
N LEU A 15 5.96 4.90 -14.95
CA LEU A 15 7.00 5.09 -15.96
C LEU A 15 6.39 5.82 -17.16
N GLY A 16 6.87 7.04 -17.43
CA GLY A 16 6.36 7.84 -18.54
C GLY A 16 7.10 9.16 -18.72
N PHE A 17 6.77 9.83 -19.80
CA PHE A 17 7.24 11.18 -20.12
C PHE A 17 6.10 11.98 -20.76
N ALA A 18 6.05 13.27 -20.46
CA ALA A 18 5.11 14.18 -21.10
C ALA A 18 5.61 14.54 -22.51
N THR A 19 4.77 14.31 -23.54
CA THR A 19 5.09 14.63 -24.93
C THR A 19 4.68 16.05 -25.29
N ASN A 20 3.59 16.56 -24.69
CA ASN A 20 3.13 17.93 -24.87
C ASN A 20 3.09 18.65 -23.52
N MET A 21 3.59 19.87 -23.49
CA MET A 21 3.60 20.72 -22.31
C MET A 21 2.56 21.81 -22.48
N TYR A 22 1.66 21.98 -21.51
CA TYR A 22 0.71 23.09 -21.48
C TYR A 22 1.36 24.42 -21.04
N THR A 23 2.53 24.34 -20.43
CA THR A 23 3.31 25.47 -19.94
C THR A 23 4.77 25.29 -20.30
N ASN A 24 5.59 26.36 -20.27
CA ASN A 24 7.04 26.30 -20.48
C ASN A 24 7.81 25.54 -19.38
N ARG A 25 7.11 24.91 -18.43
CA ARG A 25 7.71 24.08 -17.38
C ARG A 25 7.55 22.61 -17.73
N LYS A 26 8.64 21.88 -17.70
CA LYS A 26 8.67 20.44 -17.91
C LYS A 26 7.98 19.74 -16.73
N GLU A 27 6.80 19.17 -16.99
CA GLU A 27 6.09 18.36 -16.01
C GLU A 27 6.81 17.02 -15.84
N THR A 28 7.13 16.67 -14.61
CA THR A 28 7.81 15.43 -14.27
C THR A 28 6.79 14.45 -13.69
N ILE A 29 6.61 13.32 -14.36
CA ILE A 29 5.78 12.24 -13.84
C ILE A 29 6.52 11.59 -12.68
N PRO A 30 5.92 11.47 -11.48
CA PRO A 30 6.56 10.86 -10.31
C PRO A 30 6.71 9.36 -10.52
N SER A 31 7.90 8.93 -10.95
CA SER A 31 8.21 7.52 -11.16
C SER A 31 8.67 6.89 -9.85
N LEU A 32 8.09 5.76 -9.49
CA LEU A 32 8.34 5.05 -8.24
C LEU A 32 8.93 3.69 -8.50
N VAL A 33 9.84 3.28 -7.63
CA VAL A 33 10.33 1.91 -7.53
C VAL A 33 9.91 1.37 -6.17
N ARG A 34 9.26 0.23 -6.16
CA ARG A 34 8.85 -0.43 -4.92
C ARG A 34 9.60 -1.74 -4.76
N PHE A 35 10.14 -1.96 -3.58
CA PHE A 35 10.69 -3.23 -3.13
C PHE A 35 9.86 -3.72 -1.96
N GLY A 36 9.47 -4.98 -1.99
CA GLY A 36 8.63 -5.57 -0.95
C GLY A 36 9.14 -6.93 -0.50
N VAL A 37 8.97 -7.18 0.78
CA VAL A 37 9.22 -8.47 1.41
C VAL A 37 7.96 -8.84 2.17
N TYR A 38 7.50 -10.08 2.04
CA TYR A 38 6.46 -10.61 2.88
C TYR A 38 6.91 -11.89 3.58
N TYR A 39 6.35 -12.13 4.76
CA TYR A 39 6.59 -13.32 5.56
C TYR A 39 5.28 -13.88 6.10
N ASP A 40 5.01 -15.15 5.79
CA ASP A 40 3.85 -15.89 6.29
C ASP A 40 4.18 -16.51 7.66
N LEU A 41 3.44 -16.12 8.68
CA LEU A 41 3.66 -16.56 10.05
C LEU A 41 3.18 -18.02 10.24
N LYS A 42 4.01 -18.83 10.90
CA LYS A 42 3.75 -20.27 11.05
C LYS A 42 2.57 -20.59 11.99
N TYR A 43 2.39 -19.81 13.04
CA TYR A 43 1.49 -20.12 14.15
C TYR A 43 0.25 -19.22 14.20
N ILE A 44 0.27 -18.12 13.49
CA ILE A 44 -0.82 -17.15 13.40
C ILE A 44 -1.21 -17.08 11.92
N PRO A 45 -2.49 -17.16 11.57
CA PRO A 45 -2.93 -17.06 10.17
C PRO A 45 -2.78 -15.63 9.64
N SER A 46 -1.54 -15.17 9.54
CA SER A 46 -1.19 -13.78 9.24
C SER A 46 0.06 -13.71 8.38
N ILE A 47 0.03 -12.78 7.44
CA ILE A 47 1.15 -12.42 6.58
C ILE A 47 1.61 -11.02 6.99
N LEU A 48 2.90 -10.87 7.30
CA LEU A 48 3.53 -9.57 7.50
C LEU A 48 4.19 -9.13 6.19
N ASN A 49 4.11 -7.84 5.88
CA ASN A 49 4.81 -7.26 4.75
C ASN A 49 5.50 -5.96 5.10
N ILE A 50 6.63 -5.72 4.45
CA ILE A 50 7.38 -4.47 4.51
C ILE A 50 7.67 -4.07 3.07
N SER A 51 7.33 -2.85 2.71
CA SER A 51 7.62 -2.30 1.38
C SER A 51 8.39 -0.98 1.52
N TYR A 52 9.45 -0.85 0.74
CA TYR A 52 10.20 0.40 0.58
C TYR A 52 9.83 1.00 -0.77
N ILE A 53 9.42 2.24 -0.76
CA ILE A 53 9.06 3.00 -1.94
C ILE A 53 10.12 4.08 -2.17
N TYR A 54 10.84 3.92 -3.26
CA TYR A 54 11.86 4.84 -3.72
C TYR A 54 11.31 5.75 -4.82
N ASN A 55 11.42 7.05 -4.63
CA ASN A 55 11.02 8.03 -5.61
C ASN A 55 12.20 8.39 -6.53
N TYR A 56 12.26 7.77 -7.69
CA TYR A 56 13.37 7.91 -8.63
C TYR A 56 13.62 9.36 -9.10
N LYS A 57 12.58 10.19 -9.12
CA LYS A 57 12.68 11.59 -9.58
C LYS A 57 12.67 12.62 -8.46
N ASN A 58 12.77 12.18 -7.21
CA ASN A 58 12.80 13.03 -6.00
C ASN A 58 11.65 14.04 -5.91
N THR A 59 10.47 13.68 -6.43
CA THR A 59 9.26 14.51 -6.33
C THR A 59 8.62 14.44 -4.96
N PHE A 60 8.85 13.35 -4.22
CA PHE A 60 8.39 13.11 -2.85
C PHE A 60 9.48 12.40 -2.05
N SER A 61 9.37 12.42 -0.73
CA SER A 61 10.26 11.64 0.14
C SER A 61 10.06 10.14 -0.04
N ASP A 62 11.14 9.37 0.07
CA ASP A 62 11.07 7.92 0.15
C ASP A 62 10.37 7.49 1.43
N TYR A 63 9.67 6.37 1.39
CA TYR A 63 8.95 5.91 2.57
C TYR A 63 8.83 4.39 2.66
N LEU A 64 8.57 3.94 3.88
CA LEU A 64 8.30 2.55 4.22
C LEU A 64 6.81 2.35 4.49
N ILE A 65 6.30 1.19 4.11
CA ILE A 65 4.98 0.70 4.50
C ILE A 65 5.18 -0.59 5.26
N PHE A 66 4.62 -0.65 6.45
CA PHE A 66 4.50 -1.87 7.24
C PHE A 66 3.04 -2.32 7.20
N GLY A 67 2.81 -3.55 6.80
CA GLY A 67 1.47 -4.09 6.68
C GLY A 67 1.34 -5.48 7.26
N SER A 68 0.11 -5.84 7.58
CA SER A 68 -0.27 -7.19 7.97
C SER A 68 -1.61 -7.56 7.35
N GLU A 69 -1.73 -8.82 6.97
CA GLU A 69 -2.98 -9.44 6.55
C GLU A 69 -3.29 -10.60 7.48
N PHE A 70 -4.45 -10.58 8.09
CA PHE A 70 -4.96 -11.64 8.96
C PHE A 70 -6.06 -12.39 8.24
N LYS A 71 -5.94 -13.72 8.18
CA LYS A 71 -7.00 -14.61 7.71
C LYS A 71 -7.88 -14.96 8.90
N LEU A 72 -9.08 -14.39 8.97
CA LEU A 72 -10.05 -14.77 10.01
C LEU A 72 -10.72 -16.11 9.71
N ASP A 73 -10.97 -16.36 8.42
CA ASP A 73 -11.53 -17.60 7.89
C ASP A 73 -10.94 -17.84 6.49
N ASN A 74 -11.28 -18.97 5.87
CA ASN A 74 -10.84 -19.30 4.50
C ASN A 74 -11.24 -18.23 3.48
N ASN A 75 -12.26 -17.44 3.79
CA ASN A 75 -12.86 -16.46 2.89
C ASN A 75 -12.76 -15.02 3.35
N ILE A 76 -12.31 -14.76 4.60
CA ILE A 76 -12.31 -13.40 5.17
C ILE A 76 -10.89 -13.01 5.55
N TYR A 77 -10.47 -11.84 5.07
CA TYR A 77 -9.15 -11.28 5.30
C TYR A 77 -9.29 -9.87 5.87
N ILE A 78 -8.53 -9.55 6.92
CA ILE A 78 -8.39 -8.19 7.44
C ILE A 78 -6.99 -7.72 7.15
N ARG A 79 -6.85 -6.52 6.61
CA ARG A 79 -5.57 -5.89 6.30
C ARG A 79 -5.42 -4.59 7.07
N LEU A 80 -4.23 -4.41 7.64
CA LEU A 80 -3.84 -3.19 8.32
C LEU A 80 -2.46 -2.78 7.82
N ALA A 81 -2.24 -1.48 7.64
CA ALA A 81 -0.92 -0.98 7.31
C ALA A 81 -0.69 0.43 7.85
N VAL A 82 0.58 0.74 8.08
CA VAL A 82 1.06 2.06 8.47
C VAL A 82 2.16 2.52 7.52
N ASN A 83 2.14 3.80 7.18
CA ASN A 83 3.10 4.43 6.30
C ASN A 83 4.05 5.32 7.11
N SER A 84 5.35 5.28 6.82
CA SER A 84 6.35 6.12 7.50
C SER A 84 6.26 7.60 7.15
N LEU A 85 5.58 8.00 6.06
CA LEU A 85 5.21 9.39 5.77
C LEU A 85 4.30 10.01 6.83
N ARG A 86 3.82 9.19 7.77
CA ARG A 86 3.05 9.68 8.91
C ARG A 86 3.69 10.89 9.59
N LYS A 87 5.01 10.94 9.70
CA LYS A 87 5.74 12.05 10.33
C LYS A 87 5.50 13.38 9.61
N ASP A 88 5.37 13.35 8.30
CA ASP A 88 5.16 14.55 7.46
C ASP A 88 3.68 14.98 7.45
N LEU A 89 2.79 14.11 7.97
CA LEU A 89 1.34 14.34 8.04
C LEU A 89 0.87 14.83 9.42
N LEU A 90 1.77 14.94 10.39
CA LEU A 90 1.43 15.38 11.75
C LEU A 90 1.18 16.88 11.81
N ILE A 91 0.08 17.30 12.46
CA ILE A 91 -0.31 18.71 12.63
C ILE A 91 -0.24 19.15 14.10
N GLN A 92 0.32 18.39 15.01
CA GLN A 92 0.32 18.65 16.46
C GLN A 92 -1.04 18.47 17.17
N ASP A 93 -2.05 17.91 16.50
CA ASP A 93 -3.31 17.52 17.11
C ASP A 93 -3.31 16.03 17.43
N PHE A 94 -3.26 15.68 18.71
CA PHE A 94 -3.08 14.31 19.19
C PHE A 94 -4.06 13.30 18.60
N SER A 95 -5.34 13.66 18.43
CA SER A 95 -6.36 12.76 17.89
C SER A 95 -6.22 12.52 16.39
N SER A 96 -5.89 13.56 15.62
CA SER A 96 -5.68 13.49 14.18
C SER A 96 -4.37 12.79 13.83
N ASP A 97 -3.36 12.96 14.67
CA ASP A 97 -2.02 12.43 14.47
C ASP A 97 -1.94 10.93 14.69
N ILE A 98 -2.75 10.35 15.60
CA ILE A 98 -2.76 8.91 15.87
C ILE A 98 -3.15 8.10 14.62
N ILE A 99 -4.14 8.56 13.88
CA ILE A 99 -4.70 7.84 12.73
C ILE A 99 -4.09 8.23 11.38
N SER A 100 -3.28 9.29 11.34
CA SER A 100 -2.58 9.73 10.12
C SER A 100 -1.62 8.65 9.60
N GLY A 101 -1.68 8.36 8.32
CA GLY A 101 -0.85 7.34 7.67
C GLY A 101 -1.30 5.90 7.93
N LEU A 102 -2.40 5.68 8.67
CA LEU A 102 -3.02 4.36 8.80
C LEU A 102 -3.86 4.03 7.58
N SER A 103 -3.88 2.77 7.23
CA SER A 103 -4.79 2.19 6.24
C SER A 103 -5.29 0.84 6.72
N GLY A 104 -6.49 0.48 6.29
CA GLY A 104 -7.08 -0.79 6.64
C GLY A 104 -8.06 -1.24 5.58
N GLY A 105 -8.42 -2.52 5.62
CA GLY A 105 -9.38 -3.07 4.68
C GLY A 105 -9.86 -4.46 5.08
N ILE A 106 -10.96 -4.85 4.47
CA ILE A 106 -11.55 -6.18 4.59
C ILE A 106 -11.68 -6.76 3.19
N GLY A 107 -11.19 -7.98 3.02
CA GLY A 107 -11.33 -8.77 1.81
C GLY A 107 -12.23 -9.98 2.03
N LEU A 108 -13.09 -10.24 1.05
CA LEU A 108 -13.95 -11.42 0.99
C LEU A 108 -13.61 -12.22 -0.27
N LYS A 109 -13.33 -13.49 -0.09
CA LYS A 109 -13.16 -14.44 -1.20
C LYS A 109 -14.45 -15.23 -1.36
N ASN A 110 -15.02 -15.23 -2.56
CA ASN A 110 -16.19 -16.06 -2.90
C ASN A 110 -15.93 -16.78 -4.22
N PHE A 111 -15.67 -18.10 -4.15
CA PHE A 111 -15.21 -18.94 -5.26
C PHE A 111 -13.95 -18.40 -5.92
N ASP A 112 -14.06 -17.89 -7.15
CA ASP A 112 -12.97 -17.33 -7.98
C ASP A 112 -12.88 -15.79 -7.91
N ARG A 113 -13.72 -15.14 -7.10
CA ARG A 113 -13.82 -13.68 -6.97
C ARG A 113 -13.34 -13.20 -5.62
N TYR A 114 -12.69 -12.04 -5.64
CA TYR A 114 -12.27 -11.32 -4.45
C TYR A 114 -12.96 -9.94 -4.45
N TYR A 115 -13.51 -9.60 -3.31
CA TYR A 115 -14.15 -8.31 -3.04
C TYR A 115 -13.36 -7.65 -1.92
N ASP A 116 -12.83 -6.48 -2.18
CA ASP A 116 -12.06 -5.74 -1.19
C ASP A 116 -12.66 -4.37 -0.97
N ILE A 117 -12.77 -3.99 0.29
CA ILE A 117 -13.11 -2.64 0.72
C ILE A 117 -12.01 -2.15 1.65
N GLY A 118 -11.57 -0.92 1.47
CA GLY A 118 -10.50 -0.39 2.28
C GLY A 118 -10.52 1.11 2.42
N PHE A 119 -9.74 1.60 3.37
CA PHE A 119 -9.53 3.01 3.59
C PHE A 119 -8.05 3.32 3.76
N ARG A 120 -7.68 4.55 3.44
CA ARG A 120 -6.39 5.15 3.76
C ARG A 120 -6.60 6.54 4.32
N ASN A 121 -6.04 6.80 5.48
CA ASN A 121 -6.04 8.12 6.08
C ASN A 121 -4.76 8.87 5.67
N LEU A 122 -4.92 10.02 5.03
CA LEU A 122 -3.84 10.91 4.59
C LEU A 122 -3.67 12.09 5.56
N GLY A 123 -4.16 11.97 6.80
CA GLY A 123 -4.14 13.06 7.76
C GLY A 123 -4.92 14.27 7.25
N PRO A 124 -4.29 15.47 7.21
CA PRO A 124 -4.95 16.71 6.75
C PRO A 124 -5.48 16.65 5.33
N ALA A 125 -4.89 15.82 4.48
CA ALA A 125 -5.31 15.66 3.09
C ALA A 125 -6.61 14.83 2.95
N GLY A 126 -7.10 14.23 4.05
CA GLY A 126 -8.39 13.55 4.09
C GLY A 126 -8.31 12.03 4.09
N LEU A 127 -9.45 11.41 3.83
CA LEU A 127 -9.66 9.97 3.82
C LEU A 127 -9.95 9.49 2.39
N ILE A 128 -9.25 8.44 1.96
CA ILE A 128 -9.54 7.74 0.72
C ILE A 128 -10.29 6.45 1.07
N LEU A 129 -11.41 6.21 0.40
CA LEU A 129 -12.11 4.93 0.41
C LEU A 129 -11.93 4.25 -0.93
N GLY A 130 -11.73 2.94 -0.91
CA GLY A 130 -11.54 2.13 -2.10
C GLY A 130 -12.38 0.86 -2.05
N PHE A 131 -12.86 0.46 -3.23
CA PHE A 131 -13.53 -0.81 -3.43
C PHE A 131 -12.95 -1.47 -4.67
N SER A 132 -12.72 -2.78 -4.60
CA SER A 132 -12.26 -3.54 -5.77
C SER A 132 -12.96 -4.90 -5.88
N ILE A 133 -13.10 -5.37 -7.11
CA ILE A 133 -13.53 -6.72 -7.44
C ILE A 133 -12.48 -7.31 -8.37
N SER A 134 -11.94 -8.47 -8.00
CA SER A 134 -10.97 -9.20 -8.82
C SER A 134 -11.48 -10.61 -9.10
N LYS A 135 -11.22 -11.11 -10.30
CA LYS A 135 -11.50 -12.48 -10.69
C LYS A 135 -10.25 -13.13 -11.26
N PHE A 136 -9.93 -14.33 -10.81
CA PHE A 136 -8.86 -15.14 -11.40
C PHE A 136 -9.46 -16.11 -12.40
N PHE A 137 -8.93 -16.11 -13.61
CA PHE A 137 -9.26 -17.05 -14.67
C PHE A 137 -8.18 -18.14 -14.66
N ASN A 138 -8.59 -19.38 -14.41
CA ASN A 138 -7.73 -20.57 -14.51
C ASN A 138 -7.82 -21.16 -15.93
#